data_48e22e266530e6776e95b958c2f26b3b
#
_entry.id   48e22e266530e6776e95b958c2f26b3b
#
_cell.length_a   1.000
_cell.length_b   1.000
_cell.length_c   1.000
_cell.angle_alpha   90.00
_cell.angle_beta   90.00
_cell.angle_gamma   90.00
#
_symmetry.space_group_name_H-M   'P 1'
#
loop_
_entity.id
_entity.type
_entity.pdbx_description
1 polymer ?
#
loop_
_entity_poly.entity_id
_entity_poly.type
_entity_poly.pdbx_seq_one_letter_code
_entity_poly.pdbx_strand_id
1 'polypeptide(L)'
;MAASALRSCLNRDSDRGPDIAHTTALQPVILAGGAGTRLWPLSRADHPKPFLRLDGAQSPFQATVRRLEGLEAAPPMVVCNAAHRFLVAEQLEAIGVTAAAILLEPEGRNTAPAVALAALHARADGVDPVLLALPADHRMDHPAGFRAAVPAAGRAAAEGGLV
;
A
#
# COMPACT_ATOMS: atom_id res chain seq x y z
N MET A 1 44.93 -27.36 -7.51
CA MET A 1 43.67 -27.48 -8.26
C MET A 1 42.45 -26.98 -7.47
N ALA A 2 42.52 -25.79 -6.86
CA ALA A 2 41.41 -25.25 -6.05
C ALA A 2 41.00 -23.79 -6.44
N ALA A 3 41.62 -23.22 -7.48
CA ALA A 3 41.34 -21.84 -7.88
C ALA A 3 40.39 -21.66 -9.07
N SER A 4 39.93 -22.76 -9.67
CA SER A 4 39.03 -22.76 -10.85
C SER A 4 37.54 -22.80 -10.50
N ALA A 5 37.19 -23.23 -9.30
CA ALA A 5 35.78 -23.41 -8.88
C ALA A 5 35.13 -22.09 -8.36
N LEU A 6 35.92 -21.08 -8.02
CA LEU A 6 35.40 -19.83 -7.45
C LEU A 6 35.02 -18.74 -8.49
N ARG A 7 35.38 -18.93 -9.75
CA ARG A 7 35.04 -17.98 -10.83
C ARG A 7 33.68 -18.22 -11.48
N SER A 8 33.06 -19.39 -11.24
CA SER A 8 31.75 -19.76 -11.83
C SER A 8 30.55 -19.25 -11.06
N CYS A 9 30.73 -18.72 -9.85
CA CYS A 9 29.61 -18.22 -9.03
C CYS A 9 29.28 -16.73 -9.19
N LEU A 10 30.03 -15.98 -10.02
CA LEU A 10 29.84 -14.53 -10.18
C LEU A 10 29.26 -14.13 -11.55
N ASN A 11 28.91 -15.07 -12.42
CA ASN A 11 28.24 -14.76 -13.68
C ASN A 11 26.74 -15.06 -13.56
N ARG A 12 26.01 -14.19 -12.83
CA ARG A 12 24.54 -14.24 -12.70
C ARG A 12 23.84 -13.36 -13.74
N ASP A 13 24.39 -13.20 -14.93
CA ASP A 13 23.79 -12.37 -15.98
C ASP A 13 23.04 -13.17 -17.07
N SER A 14 22.77 -14.47 -16.88
CA SER A 14 22.12 -15.27 -17.93
C SER A 14 20.88 -16.04 -17.49
N ASP A 15 20.28 -15.70 -16.34
CA ASP A 15 19.03 -16.31 -15.91
C ASP A 15 17.92 -15.25 -15.76
N ARG A 16 17.73 -14.42 -16.79
CA ARG A 16 16.44 -13.77 -16.99
C ARG A 16 15.52 -14.85 -17.52
N GLY A 17 14.75 -15.42 -16.62
CA GLY A 17 13.58 -16.22 -16.97
C GLY A 17 12.69 -15.48 -17.98
N PRO A 18 11.66 -16.15 -18.56
CA PRO A 18 10.88 -15.58 -19.66
C PRO A 18 10.43 -14.16 -19.28
N ASP A 19 10.59 -13.24 -20.24
CA ASP A 19 10.11 -11.85 -20.15
C ASP A 19 8.67 -11.86 -19.64
N ILE A 20 8.51 -11.79 -18.30
CA ILE A 20 7.23 -11.47 -17.69
C ILE A 20 7.04 -10.03 -18.12
N ALA A 21 6.14 -9.80 -19.06
CA ALA A 21 5.71 -8.49 -19.46
C ALA A 21 5.47 -7.72 -18.16
N HIS A 22 6.37 -6.81 -17.82
CA HIS A 22 6.24 -5.92 -16.68
C HIS A 22 5.05 -5.01 -16.97
N THR A 23 3.85 -5.56 -16.79
CA THR A 23 2.66 -4.74 -16.69
C THR A 23 2.93 -3.92 -15.44
N THR A 24 3.28 -2.68 -15.63
CA THR A 24 3.55 -1.70 -14.56
C THR A 24 2.23 -1.37 -13.85
N ALA A 25 1.49 -2.39 -13.47
CA ALA A 25 0.24 -2.26 -12.75
C ALA A 25 0.57 -1.63 -11.39
N LEU A 26 0.04 -0.43 -11.18
CA LEU A 26 0.16 0.24 -9.89
C LEU A 26 -0.84 -0.38 -8.92
N GLN A 27 -0.33 -0.90 -7.81
CA GLN A 27 -1.16 -1.47 -6.74
C GLN A 27 -1.13 -0.54 -5.51
N PRO A 28 -2.19 0.23 -5.27
CA PRO A 28 -2.31 1.04 -4.05
C PRO A 28 -2.43 0.15 -2.81
N VAL A 29 -1.70 0.52 -1.75
CA VAL A 29 -1.72 -0.14 -0.44
C VAL A 29 -1.96 0.93 0.63
N ILE A 30 -3.11 0.90 1.28
CA ILE A 30 -3.47 1.86 2.33
C ILE A 30 -3.14 1.25 3.69
N LEU A 31 -2.25 1.91 4.43
CA LEU A 31 -1.78 1.47 5.73
C LEU A 31 -2.64 2.12 6.82
N ALA A 32 -3.55 1.35 7.42
CA ALA A 32 -4.53 1.80 8.40
C ALA A 32 -4.34 1.13 9.79
N GLY A 33 -3.12 0.65 10.10
CA GLY A 33 -2.81 -0.15 11.31
C GLY A 33 -2.51 0.66 12.58
N GLY A 34 -2.42 1.97 12.53
CA GLY A 34 -2.04 2.81 13.68
C GLY A 34 -3.16 2.99 14.72
N ALA A 35 -2.86 2.83 16.01
CA ALA A 35 -3.82 3.01 17.10
C ALA A 35 -4.27 4.48 17.33
N GLY A 36 -3.54 5.46 16.77
CA GLY A 36 -3.93 6.88 16.79
C GLY A 36 -4.12 7.52 18.16
N THR A 37 -3.48 7.01 19.20
CA THR A 37 -3.68 7.40 20.62
C THR A 37 -3.42 8.88 20.94
N ARG A 38 -2.70 9.59 20.07
CA ARG A 38 -2.34 11.02 20.26
C ARG A 38 -3.53 11.98 20.26
N LEU A 39 -4.69 11.57 19.75
CA LEU A 39 -5.90 12.37 19.70
C LEU A 39 -6.91 12.00 20.80
N TRP A 40 -6.47 11.29 21.85
CA TRP A 40 -7.34 11.03 22.99
C TRP A 40 -7.90 12.38 23.57
N PRO A 41 -9.18 12.49 23.92
CA PRO A 41 -10.22 11.45 24.00
C PRO A 41 -11.00 11.20 22.69
N LEU A 42 -10.69 11.87 21.59
CA LEU A 42 -11.38 11.70 20.31
C LEU A 42 -11.05 10.34 19.67
N SER A 43 -9.77 9.94 19.71
CA SER A 43 -9.35 8.61 19.24
C SER A 43 -9.35 7.61 20.38
N ARG A 44 -9.78 6.39 20.10
CA ARG A 44 -9.82 5.25 21.01
C ARG A 44 -9.36 4.00 20.28
N ALA A 45 -9.11 2.92 21.02
CA ALA A 45 -8.65 1.65 20.44
C ALA A 45 -9.65 1.08 19.41
N ASP A 46 -10.94 1.25 19.65
CA ASP A 46 -12.05 0.85 18.77
C ASP A 46 -12.38 1.89 17.67
N HIS A 47 -11.93 3.13 17.82
CA HIS A 47 -12.11 4.23 16.86
C HIS A 47 -10.81 5.03 16.67
N PRO A 48 -9.81 4.47 15.95
CA PRO A 48 -8.53 5.14 15.76
C PRO A 48 -8.63 6.32 14.78
N LYS A 49 -7.65 7.22 14.87
CA LYS A 49 -7.57 8.48 14.11
C LYS A 49 -7.94 8.37 12.62
N PRO A 50 -7.47 7.37 11.84
CA PRO A 50 -7.76 7.30 10.41
C PRO A 50 -9.26 7.27 10.08
N PHE A 51 -10.09 6.79 11.00
CA PHE A 51 -11.52 6.59 10.78
C PHE A 51 -12.40 7.68 11.40
N LEU A 52 -11.82 8.65 12.12
CA LEU A 52 -12.54 9.76 12.73
C LEU A 52 -12.85 10.84 11.69
N ARG A 53 -14.08 11.34 11.67
CA ARG A 53 -14.46 12.53 10.89
C ARG A 53 -14.15 13.78 11.70
N LEU A 54 -12.95 14.34 11.52
CA LEU A 54 -12.48 15.48 12.32
C LEU A 54 -12.86 16.84 11.72
N ASP A 55 -12.76 16.98 10.40
CA ASP A 55 -12.85 18.27 9.70
C ASP A 55 -13.93 18.26 8.58
N GLY A 56 -14.89 17.33 8.60
CA GLY A 56 -15.90 17.28 7.52
C GLY A 56 -16.63 15.95 7.39
N ALA A 57 -17.21 15.73 6.20
CA ALA A 57 -18.04 14.55 5.90
C ALA A 57 -17.23 13.25 5.75
N GLN A 58 -15.92 13.36 5.54
CA GLN A 58 -15.05 12.20 5.27
C GLN A 58 -13.99 12.03 6.36
N SER A 59 -13.65 10.77 6.64
CA SER A 59 -12.51 10.45 7.49
C SER A 59 -11.18 10.59 6.71
N PRO A 60 -10.02 10.73 7.39
CA PRO A 60 -8.71 10.68 6.74
C PRO A 60 -8.50 9.43 5.88
N PHE A 61 -8.99 8.28 6.31
CA PHE A 61 -8.98 7.04 5.54
C PHE A 61 -9.76 7.19 4.22
N GLN A 62 -11.00 7.67 4.28
CA GLN A 62 -11.81 7.91 3.08
C GLN A 62 -11.17 8.94 2.14
N ALA A 63 -10.61 10.02 2.69
CA ALA A 63 -9.88 11.02 1.91
C ALA A 63 -8.65 10.41 1.21
N THR A 64 -7.96 9.47 1.85
CA THR A 64 -6.82 8.76 1.25
C THR A 64 -7.27 7.84 0.12
N VAL A 65 -8.39 7.12 0.27
CA VAL A 65 -8.98 6.30 -0.80
C VAL A 65 -9.39 7.17 -1.99
N ARG A 66 -10.11 8.27 -1.75
CA ARG A 66 -10.56 9.21 -2.79
C ARG A 66 -9.40 9.86 -3.55
N ARG A 67 -8.23 9.98 -2.94
CA ARG A 67 -7.02 10.51 -3.59
C ARG A 67 -6.57 9.67 -4.77
N LEU A 68 -6.93 8.40 -4.80
CA LEU A 68 -6.62 7.46 -5.89
C LEU A 68 -7.54 7.63 -7.11
N GLU A 69 -8.63 8.37 -7.00
CA GLU A 69 -9.56 8.59 -8.11
C GLU A 69 -8.87 9.22 -9.32
N GLY A 70 -9.08 8.62 -10.51
CA GLY A 70 -8.46 9.06 -11.75
C GLY A 70 -7.02 8.59 -11.98
N LEU A 71 -6.44 7.78 -11.08
CA LEU A 71 -5.20 7.06 -11.35
C LEU A 71 -5.49 5.76 -12.10
N GLU A 72 -4.64 5.42 -13.08
CA GLU A 72 -4.60 4.09 -13.67
C GLU A 72 -3.95 3.11 -12.68
N ALA A 73 -4.75 2.57 -11.78
CA ALA A 73 -4.30 1.70 -10.70
C ALA A 73 -5.33 0.60 -10.43
N ALA A 74 -4.86 -0.50 -9.89
CA ALA A 74 -5.72 -1.56 -9.39
C ALA A 74 -6.59 -1.06 -8.21
N PRO A 75 -7.69 -1.73 -7.87
CA PRO A 75 -8.42 -1.44 -6.64
C PRO A 75 -7.49 -1.50 -5.42
N PRO A 76 -7.66 -0.62 -4.41
CA PRO A 76 -6.72 -0.54 -3.30
C PRO A 76 -6.73 -1.80 -2.43
N MET A 77 -5.58 -2.21 -1.93
CA MET A 77 -5.46 -3.08 -0.77
C MET A 77 -5.47 -2.23 0.49
N VAL A 78 -6.02 -2.75 1.57
CA VAL A 78 -5.99 -2.08 2.89
C VAL A 78 -5.33 -3.01 3.90
N VAL A 79 -4.29 -2.54 4.58
CA VAL A 79 -3.68 -3.25 5.71
C VAL A 79 -4.15 -2.58 6.99
N CYS A 80 -4.82 -3.35 7.88
CA CYS A 80 -5.35 -2.82 9.13
C CYS A 80 -5.27 -3.84 10.26
N ASN A 81 -5.43 -3.38 11.51
CA ASN A 81 -5.60 -4.30 12.63
C ASN A 81 -6.89 -5.11 12.46
N ALA A 82 -6.85 -6.39 12.83
CA ALA A 82 -8.00 -7.30 12.75
C ALA A 82 -9.25 -6.76 13.46
N ALA A 83 -9.09 -6.00 14.55
CA ALA A 83 -10.19 -5.36 15.26
C ALA A 83 -10.93 -4.30 14.42
N HIS A 84 -10.25 -3.68 13.45
CA HIS A 84 -10.81 -2.59 12.64
C HIS A 84 -11.39 -3.03 11.29
N ARG A 85 -11.41 -4.34 10.98
CA ARG A 85 -11.84 -4.85 9.67
C ARG A 85 -13.24 -4.40 9.24
N PHE A 86 -14.16 -4.37 10.18
CA PHE A 86 -15.55 -3.96 9.89
C PHE A 86 -15.66 -2.45 9.66
N LEU A 87 -14.88 -1.66 10.40
CA LEU A 87 -14.82 -0.21 10.26
C LEU A 87 -14.23 0.18 8.89
N VAL A 88 -13.20 -0.55 8.43
CA VAL A 88 -12.64 -0.39 7.08
C VAL A 88 -13.70 -0.71 6.02
N ALA A 89 -14.38 -1.85 6.14
CA ALA A 89 -15.40 -2.27 5.19
C ALA A 89 -16.55 -1.26 5.10
N GLU A 90 -17.10 -0.83 6.25
CA GLU A 90 -18.15 0.18 6.34
C GLU A 90 -17.76 1.49 5.66
N GLN A 91 -16.53 1.97 5.92
CA GLN A 91 -16.08 3.24 5.36
C GLN A 91 -15.78 3.18 3.87
N LEU A 92 -15.34 2.04 3.34
CA LEU A 92 -15.21 1.81 1.90
C LEU A 92 -16.58 1.77 1.23
N GLU A 93 -17.53 1.03 1.81
CA GLU A 93 -18.92 0.93 1.32
C GLU A 93 -19.57 2.32 1.27
N ALA A 94 -19.41 3.14 2.31
CA ALA A 94 -19.96 4.49 2.40
C ALA A 94 -19.48 5.42 1.27
N ILE A 95 -18.37 5.13 0.62
CA ILE A 95 -17.85 5.89 -0.53
C ILE A 95 -17.93 5.13 -1.85
N GLY A 96 -18.57 3.95 -1.86
CA GLY A 96 -18.78 3.14 -3.08
C GLY A 96 -17.49 2.54 -3.65
N VAL A 97 -16.46 2.29 -2.82
CA VAL A 97 -15.18 1.71 -3.26
C VAL A 97 -15.07 0.27 -2.77
N THR A 98 -14.69 -0.63 -3.69
CA THR A 98 -14.35 -2.02 -3.37
C THR A 98 -12.84 -2.17 -3.29
N ALA A 99 -12.32 -2.69 -2.18
CA ALA A 99 -10.92 -3.02 -2.04
C ALA A 99 -10.59 -4.34 -2.76
N ALA A 100 -9.38 -4.46 -3.32
CA ALA A 100 -8.86 -5.72 -3.84
C ALA A 100 -8.68 -6.75 -2.71
N ALA A 101 -8.20 -6.28 -1.54
CA ALA A 101 -8.08 -7.10 -0.34
C ALA A 101 -8.08 -6.22 0.92
N ILE A 102 -8.55 -6.79 2.05
CA ILE A 102 -8.35 -6.23 3.39
C ILE A 102 -7.46 -7.22 4.15
N LEU A 103 -6.19 -6.85 4.31
CA LEU A 103 -5.18 -7.65 4.97
C LEU A 103 -5.16 -7.33 6.46
N LEU A 104 -5.27 -8.36 7.28
CA LEU A 104 -5.45 -8.19 8.72
C LEU A 104 -4.15 -8.46 9.47
N GLU A 105 -3.69 -7.48 10.24
CA GLU A 105 -2.61 -7.66 11.20
C GLU A 105 -3.22 -8.01 12.57
N PRO A 106 -2.81 -9.11 13.21
CA PRO A 106 -3.23 -9.43 14.58
C PRO A 106 -2.70 -8.39 15.57
N GLU A 107 -1.48 -7.89 15.32
CA GLU A 107 -0.81 -6.83 16.08
C GLU A 107 -0.11 -5.88 15.12
N GLY A 108 -0.20 -4.57 15.37
CA GLY A 108 0.52 -3.57 14.59
C GLY A 108 2.02 -3.62 14.84
N ARG A 109 2.82 -3.87 13.81
CA ARG A 109 4.29 -3.98 13.90
C ARG A 109 5.02 -2.97 13.01
N ASN A 110 4.56 -1.74 12.98
CA ASN A 110 5.09 -0.67 12.12
C ASN A 110 4.85 -0.90 10.62
N THR A 111 5.44 -0.03 9.80
CA THR A 111 5.17 0.06 8.36
C THR A 111 5.76 -1.09 7.56
N ALA A 112 7.01 -1.50 7.84
CA ALA A 112 7.72 -2.46 7.01
C ALA A 112 7.03 -3.84 6.92
N PRO A 113 6.59 -4.47 8.02
CA PRO A 113 5.84 -5.73 7.95
C PRO A 113 4.51 -5.60 7.20
N ALA A 114 3.80 -4.48 7.35
CA ALA A 114 2.55 -4.22 6.64
C ALA A 114 2.77 -4.14 5.12
N VAL A 115 3.80 -3.41 4.67
CA VAL A 115 4.18 -3.33 3.26
C VAL A 115 4.64 -4.70 2.74
N ALA A 116 5.45 -5.45 3.51
CA ALA A 116 5.88 -6.79 3.15
C ALA A 116 4.69 -7.75 2.97
N LEU A 117 3.70 -7.71 3.88
CA LEU A 117 2.47 -8.50 3.77
C LEU A 117 1.71 -8.18 2.48
N ALA A 118 1.56 -6.89 2.15
CA ALA A 118 0.92 -6.46 0.92
C ALA A 118 1.70 -6.90 -0.32
N ALA A 119 3.04 -6.81 -0.30
CA ALA A 119 3.89 -7.26 -1.39
C ALA A 119 3.78 -8.76 -1.64
N LEU A 120 3.82 -9.58 -0.60
CA LEU A 120 3.63 -11.02 -0.69
C LEU A 120 2.25 -11.39 -1.23
N HIS A 121 1.21 -10.69 -0.78
CA HIS A 121 -0.14 -10.91 -1.28
C HIS A 121 -0.29 -10.51 -2.76
N ALA A 122 0.27 -9.36 -3.15
CA ALA A 122 0.24 -8.88 -4.54
C ALA A 122 0.96 -9.83 -5.50
N ARG A 123 1.98 -10.55 -5.04
CA ARG A 123 2.76 -11.51 -5.84
C ARG A 123 2.18 -12.92 -5.85
N ALA A 124 1.14 -13.20 -5.07
CA ALA A 124 0.59 -14.56 -4.95
C ALA A 124 0.12 -15.14 -6.29
N ASP A 125 -0.36 -14.30 -7.19
CA ASP A 125 -0.82 -14.70 -8.54
C ASP A 125 0.26 -14.61 -9.62
N GLY A 126 1.54 -14.51 -9.23
CA GLY A 126 2.67 -14.45 -10.17
C GLY A 126 2.88 -13.07 -10.83
N VAL A 127 2.17 -12.05 -10.38
CA VAL A 127 2.33 -10.66 -10.83
C VAL A 127 3.30 -9.95 -9.88
N ASP A 128 4.11 -9.02 -10.39
CA ASP A 128 5.02 -8.18 -9.59
C ASP A 128 4.70 -6.70 -9.80
N PRO A 129 3.62 -6.18 -9.21
CA PRO A 129 3.18 -4.80 -9.40
C PRO A 129 4.04 -3.81 -8.60
N VAL A 130 4.08 -2.56 -9.07
CA VAL A 130 4.63 -1.46 -8.27
C VAL A 130 3.64 -1.12 -7.17
N LEU A 131 4.08 -1.15 -5.91
CA LEU A 131 3.24 -0.81 -4.76
C LEU A 131 3.27 0.69 -4.50
N LEU A 132 2.08 1.30 -4.39
CA LEU A 132 1.90 2.66 -3.92
C LEU A 132 1.43 2.64 -2.46
N ALA A 133 2.38 2.70 -1.52
CA ALA A 133 2.08 2.66 -0.09
C ALA A 133 1.63 4.04 0.43
N LEU A 134 0.45 4.11 1.01
CA LEU A 134 -0.20 5.34 1.50
C LEU A 134 -0.60 5.20 2.97
N PRO A 135 -0.10 6.05 3.87
CA PRO A 135 -0.65 6.15 5.21
C PRO A 135 -2.09 6.66 5.19
N ALA A 136 -2.97 6.01 5.97
CA ALA A 136 -4.40 6.32 6.00
C ALA A 136 -4.75 7.64 6.70
N ASP A 137 -3.79 8.28 7.39
CA ASP A 137 -4.03 9.45 8.23
C ASP A 137 -3.31 10.72 7.77
N HIS A 138 -2.67 10.69 6.60
CA HIS A 138 -1.99 11.85 6.04
C HIS A 138 -2.99 12.80 5.36
N ARG A 139 -2.99 14.05 5.78
CA ARG A 139 -3.67 15.14 5.09
C ARG A 139 -2.83 15.57 3.89
N MET A 140 -3.49 15.88 2.79
CA MET A 140 -2.84 16.36 1.57
C MET A 140 -3.67 17.52 0.99
N ASP A 141 -3.06 18.70 0.94
CA ASP A 141 -3.73 19.94 0.49
C ASP A 141 -3.79 20.04 -1.04
N HIS A 142 -2.91 19.32 -1.77
CA HIS A 142 -2.82 19.33 -3.23
C HIS A 142 -2.95 17.92 -3.85
N PRO A 143 -4.14 17.30 -3.84
CA PRO A 143 -4.32 15.95 -4.38
C PRO A 143 -4.07 15.86 -5.89
N ALA A 144 -4.25 16.94 -6.64
CA ALA A 144 -3.94 16.97 -8.07
C ALA A 144 -2.42 16.86 -8.32
N GLY A 145 -1.59 17.54 -7.53
CA GLY A 145 -0.13 17.41 -7.62
C GLY A 145 0.35 16.01 -7.31
N PHE A 146 -0.24 15.37 -6.29
CA PHE A 146 0.02 13.96 -5.98
C PHE A 146 -0.28 13.06 -7.19
N ARG A 147 -1.50 13.15 -7.76
CA ARG A 147 -1.88 12.34 -8.92
C ARG A 147 -0.98 12.56 -10.13
N ALA A 148 -0.51 13.78 -10.34
CA ALA A 148 0.42 14.09 -11.43
C ALA A 148 1.83 13.47 -11.21
N ALA A 149 2.28 13.35 -9.96
CA ALA A 149 3.58 12.78 -9.61
C ALA A 149 3.62 11.24 -9.67
N VAL A 150 2.50 10.56 -9.34
CA VAL A 150 2.41 9.10 -9.23
C VAL A 150 2.91 8.36 -10.48
N PRO A 151 2.55 8.74 -11.73
CA PRO A 151 3.04 8.03 -12.92
C PRO A 151 4.56 8.09 -13.09
N ALA A 152 5.19 9.23 -12.75
CA ALA A 152 6.64 9.37 -12.82
C ALA A 152 7.33 8.53 -11.74
N ALA A 153 6.82 8.57 -10.50
CA ALA A 153 7.29 7.74 -9.41
C ALA A 153 7.15 6.24 -9.71
N GLY A 154 6.01 5.84 -10.29
CA GLY A 154 5.76 4.46 -10.67
C GLY A 154 6.76 3.93 -11.70
N ARG A 155 7.12 4.74 -12.71
CA ARG A 155 8.17 4.36 -13.67
C ARG A 155 9.54 4.21 -13.01
N ALA A 156 9.93 5.14 -12.16
CA ALA A 156 11.19 5.06 -11.43
C ALA A 156 11.24 3.83 -10.49
N ALA A 157 10.14 3.53 -9.81
CA ALA A 157 10.05 2.35 -8.95
C ALA A 157 10.10 1.02 -9.75
N ALA A 158 9.57 1.00 -10.96
CA ALA A 158 9.63 -0.18 -11.85
C ALA A 158 11.06 -0.55 -12.26
N GLU A 159 12.00 0.42 -12.20
CA GLU A 159 13.43 0.18 -12.41
C GLU A 159 14.13 -0.44 -11.18
N GLY A 160 13.39 -0.76 -10.12
CA GLY A 160 13.87 -1.47 -8.94
C GLY A 160 14.28 -0.57 -7.76
N GLY A 161 13.82 0.69 -7.73
CA GLY A 161 14.08 1.64 -6.67
C GLY A 161 12.93 1.81 -5.66
N LEU A 162 13.24 2.41 -4.51
CA LEU A 162 12.27 3.08 -3.64
C LEU A 162 12.23 4.57 -4.01
N VAL A 163 11.03 5.13 -4.18
CA VAL A 163 10.80 6.51 -4.61
C VAL A 163 9.97 7.26 -3.58
#